data_4077972d71f3ba2877c3d78c8d1ec6e1
#
_entry.id   4077972d71f3ba2877c3d78c8d1ec6e1
#
_cell.length_a   1.000
_cell.length_b   1.000
_cell.length_c   1.000
_cell.angle_alpha   90.00
_cell.angle_beta   90.00
_cell.angle_gamma   90.00
#
_symmetry.space_group_name_H-M   'P 1'
#
loop_
_entity.id
_entity.type
_entity.pdbx_description
1 polymer ?
#
loop_
_entity_poly.entity_id
_entity_poly.type
_entity_poly.pdbx_seq_one_letter_code
_entity_poly.pdbx_strand_id
1 'polypeptide(L)' 'STRDGKMITTDSKPRLDDSTGMYRYYDEEGREMHINKDDITQIIER' A
#
# COMPACT_ATOMS: atom_id res chain seq x y z
N SER A 1 -7.30 17.54 13.04
CA SER A 1 -7.28 17.25 11.62
C SER A 1 -7.51 15.77 11.40
N THR A 2 -8.17 15.43 10.34
CA THR A 2 -8.45 14.05 10.00
C THR A 2 -7.32 13.51 9.14
N ARG A 3 -6.97 12.27 9.37
CA ARG A 3 -6.03 11.57 8.52
C ARG A 3 -6.82 10.91 7.40
N ASP A 4 -6.51 11.25 6.19
CA ASP A 4 -7.15 10.66 5.04
C ASP A 4 -6.44 9.36 4.70
N GLY A 5 -7.00 8.25 5.18
CA GLY A 5 -6.48 6.95 4.82
C GLY A 5 -6.77 6.63 3.36
N LYS A 6 -5.94 5.80 2.77
CA LYS A 6 -6.09 5.40 1.38
C LYS A 6 -6.44 3.94 1.28
N MET A 7 -7.33 3.64 0.36
CA MET A 7 -7.62 2.28 -0.05
C MET A 7 -6.79 1.99 -1.29
N ILE A 8 -6.04 0.89 -1.26
CA ILE A 8 -5.22 0.51 -2.40
C ILE A 8 -5.68 -0.81 -2.98
N THR A 9 -5.57 -0.92 -4.30
CA THR A 9 -5.84 -2.17 -5.01
C THR A 9 -4.51 -2.69 -5.53
N THR A 10 -4.16 -3.91 -5.17
CA THR A 10 -2.89 -4.50 -5.54
C THR A 10 -3.08 -5.71 -6.43
N ASP A 11 -2.13 -5.94 -7.32
CA ASP A 11 -2.13 -7.11 -8.20
C ASP A 11 -1.44 -8.31 -7.56
N SER A 12 -0.76 -8.07 -6.44
CA SER A 12 -0.07 -9.11 -5.70
C SER A 12 -0.08 -8.75 -4.23
N LYS A 13 0.42 -9.67 -3.40
CA LYS A 13 0.43 -9.46 -1.96
C LYS A 13 1.42 -8.34 -1.61
N PRO A 14 0.98 -7.30 -0.89
CA PRO A 14 1.87 -6.24 -0.45
C PRO A 14 2.92 -6.75 0.51
N ARG A 15 4.08 -6.14 0.48
CA ARG A 15 5.18 -6.48 1.39
C ARG A 15 5.51 -5.29 2.26
N LEU A 16 5.64 -5.52 3.56
CA LEU A 16 6.04 -4.49 4.50
C LEU A 16 7.55 -4.47 4.60
N ASP A 17 8.13 -3.28 4.42
CA ASP A 17 9.55 -3.07 4.64
C ASP A 17 9.73 -2.55 6.06
N ASP A 18 10.20 -3.41 6.95
CA ASP A 18 10.34 -3.07 8.36
C ASP A 18 11.36 -1.95 8.60
N SER A 19 12.31 -1.78 7.71
CA SER A 19 13.34 -0.76 7.89
C SER A 19 12.80 0.63 7.63
N THR A 20 11.77 0.76 6.79
CA THR A 20 11.20 2.06 6.43
C THR A 20 9.78 2.27 6.93
N GLY A 21 9.08 1.19 7.28
CA GLY A 21 7.67 1.25 7.63
C GLY A 21 6.77 1.48 6.44
N MET A 22 7.26 1.23 5.24
CA MET A 22 6.52 1.42 4.01
C MET A 22 6.08 0.08 3.45
N TYR A 23 4.87 0.05 2.87
CA TYR A 23 4.45 -1.09 2.07
C TYR A 23 4.89 -0.90 0.63
N ARG A 24 5.38 -1.98 0.04
CA ARG A 24 5.70 -2.04 -1.39
C ARG A 24 4.70 -2.98 -2.06
N TYR A 25 4.08 -2.51 -3.13
CA TYR A 25 3.12 -3.31 -3.85
C TYR A 25 3.12 -2.92 -5.33
N TYR A 26 2.51 -3.76 -6.14
CA TYR A 26 2.32 -3.46 -7.56
C TYR A 26 0.84 -3.17 -7.77
N ASP A 27 0.56 -2.06 -8.45
CA ASP A 27 -0.82 -1.68 -8.74
C ASP A 27 -1.37 -2.48 -9.93
N GLU A 28 -2.59 -2.17 -10.31
CA GLU A 28 -3.25 -2.89 -11.40
C GLU A 28 -2.56 -2.72 -12.74
N GLU A 29 -1.75 -1.68 -12.88
CA GLU A 29 -1.01 -1.43 -14.11
C GLU A 29 0.42 -1.99 -14.05
N GLY A 30 0.75 -2.67 -12.96
CA GLY A 30 2.06 -3.27 -12.81
C GLY A 30 3.14 -2.33 -12.34
N ARG A 31 2.79 -1.14 -11.88
CA ARG A 31 3.77 -0.18 -11.37
C ARG A 31 4.09 -0.47 -9.92
N GLU A 32 5.37 -0.33 -9.58
CA GLU A 32 5.79 -0.49 -8.19
C GLU A 32 5.40 0.76 -7.41
N MET A 33 4.66 0.55 -6.34
CA MET A 33 4.15 1.63 -5.50
C MET A 33 4.65 1.46 -4.07
N HIS A 34 4.89 2.58 -3.41
CA HIS A 34 5.31 2.61 -2.01
C HIS A 34 4.36 3.51 -1.25
N ILE A 35 3.89 3.05 -0.11
CA ILE A 35 2.98 3.83 0.71
C ILE A 35 3.28 3.56 2.19
N ASN A 36 3.21 4.60 3.01
CA ASN A 36 3.39 4.45 4.44
C ASN A 36 2.24 3.62 5.00
N LYS A 37 2.57 2.63 5.83
CA LYS A 37 1.57 1.72 6.39
C LYS A 37 0.49 2.46 7.17
N ASP A 38 0.83 3.58 7.78
CA ASP A 38 -0.11 4.35 8.58
C ASP A 38 -1.13 5.11 7.73
N ASP A 39 -0.87 5.23 6.43
CA ASP A 39 -1.77 5.90 5.51
C ASP A 39 -2.74 4.95 4.81
N ILE A 40 -2.63 3.66 5.08
CA ILE A 40 -3.50 2.67 4.44
C ILE A 40 -4.66 2.34 5.37
N THR A 41 -5.87 2.46 4.86
CA THR A 41 -7.06 2.05 5.60
C THR A 41 -7.59 0.70 5.13
N GLN A 42 -7.33 0.34 3.87
CA GLN A 42 -7.82 -0.91 3.32
C GLN A 42 -6.95 -1.35 2.15
N ILE A 43 -6.70 -2.64 2.07
CA ILE A 43 -5.97 -3.25 0.96
C ILE A 43 -6.89 -4.25 0.28
N ILE A 44 -7.02 -4.10 -1.04
CA ILE A 44 -7.77 -5.02 -1.87
C ILE A 44 -6.76 -5.76 -2.74
N GLU A 45 -6.66 -7.06 -2.54
CA GLU A 45 -5.79 -7.91 -3.35
C GLU A 45 -6.59 -8.54 -4.47
N ARG A 46 -6.02 -8.54 -5.63
CA ARG A 46 -6.62 -9.19 -6.78
C ARG A 46 -5.89 -10.48 -7.16
#